data_3db849901ce7a8b1ba8a6c9793fa9e66
#
_entry.id   3db849901ce7a8b1ba8a6c9793fa9e66
#
_cell.length_a   1.000
_cell.length_b   1.000
_cell.length_c   1.000
_cell.angle_alpha   90.00
_cell.angle_beta   90.00
_cell.angle_gamma   90.00
#
_symmetry.space_group_name_H-M   'P 1'
#
loop_
_entity.id
_entity.type
_entity.pdbx_description
1 polymer ?
#
loop_
_entity_poly.entity_id
_entity_poly.type
_entity_poly.pdbx_seq_one_letter_code
_entity_poly.pdbx_strand_id
1 'polypeptide(L)'
;MPYVGRGLQTGEYKIITLSESFDGSRVDFTMSESVPSERVLMVILSGVLHHWGDSFTVSGTTLTFSAAPQTGESIKILKLGDTLNIATPSQGTVGTAQLSTTGIAAGKVFKVNDAGNAWEL
;
A
#
# COMPACT_ATOMS: atom_id res chain seq x y z
N MET A 1 -2.97 10.47 28.81
CA MET A 1 -3.72 9.53 27.98
C MET A 1 -2.89 9.19 26.76
N PRO A 2 -2.64 7.92 26.52
CA PRO A 2 -1.92 7.54 25.33
C PRO A 2 -2.71 7.94 24.08
N TYR A 3 -2.00 8.47 23.13
CA TYR A 3 -2.60 8.91 21.89
C TYR A 3 -2.62 7.75 20.90
N VAL A 4 -3.82 7.36 20.47
CA VAL A 4 -4.00 6.24 19.55
C VAL A 4 -4.24 6.79 18.15
N GLY A 5 -3.51 6.31 17.18
CA GLY A 5 -3.68 6.63 15.77
C GLY A 5 -2.68 7.62 15.18
N ARG A 6 -1.96 8.37 16.01
CA ARG A 6 -1.04 9.39 15.52
C ARG A 6 0.19 8.80 14.80
N GLY A 7 0.66 7.64 15.24
CA GLY A 7 1.78 6.96 14.61
C GLY A 7 1.50 6.47 13.19
N LEU A 8 0.23 6.45 12.79
CA LEU A 8 -0.17 6.02 11.44
C LEU A 8 -0.09 7.14 10.41
N GLN A 9 0.28 8.34 10.82
CA GLN A 9 0.35 9.51 9.93
C GLN A 9 1.70 9.67 9.24
N THR A 10 2.65 8.81 9.51
CA THR A 10 3.95 8.89 8.87
C THR A 10 3.79 8.57 7.40
N GLY A 11 3.97 9.56 6.55
CA GLY A 11 3.99 9.35 5.11
C GLY A 11 5.21 8.51 4.77
N GLU A 12 4.98 7.26 4.44
CA GLU A 12 6.04 6.35 4.04
C GLU A 12 6.13 6.32 2.53
N TYR A 13 7.32 6.43 2.01
CA TYR A 13 7.56 6.22 0.59
C TYR A 13 8.31 4.90 0.41
N LYS A 14 8.07 4.26 -0.73
CA LYS A 14 8.77 3.03 -1.10
C LYS A 14 9.55 3.24 -2.38
N ILE A 15 10.65 2.52 -2.50
CA ILE A 15 11.42 2.50 -3.74
C ILE A 15 10.93 1.32 -4.56
N ILE A 16 10.52 1.59 -5.79
CA ILE A 16 10.07 0.56 -6.73
C ILE A 16 11.22 0.26 -7.69
N THR A 17 11.45 -1.00 -7.95
CA THR A 17 12.45 -1.47 -8.91
C THR A 17 11.78 -2.08 -10.12
N LEU A 18 12.48 -2.10 -11.24
CA LEU A 18 12.03 -2.71 -12.48
C LEU A 18 12.75 -4.04 -12.68
N SER A 19 12.03 -5.01 -13.26
CA SER A 19 12.57 -6.34 -13.52
C SER A 19 13.44 -6.37 -14.77
N GLU A 20 13.15 -5.50 -15.74
CA GLU A 20 13.83 -5.50 -17.03
C GLU A 20 14.89 -4.39 -17.07
N SER A 21 15.92 -4.62 -17.88
CA SER A 21 16.98 -3.63 -18.14
C SER A 21 16.60 -2.73 -19.31
N PHE A 22 17.20 -1.54 -19.34
CA PHE A 22 17.03 -0.62 -20.46
C PHE A 22 17.86 -1.07 -21.66
N ASP A 23 17.22 -1.16 -22.82
CA ASP A 23 17.87 -1.59 -24.06
C ASP A 23 17.76 -0.57 -25.19
N GLY A 24 17.17 0.59 -24.92
CA GLY A 24 16.95 1.63 -25.91
C GLY A 24 15.72 1.45 -26.79
N SER A 25 15.01 0.33 -26.65
CA SER A 25 13.84 0.01 -27.46
C SER A 25 12.60 -0.32 -26.62
N ARG A 26 12.79 -0.88 -25.46
CA ARG A 26 11.69 -1.31 -24.58
C ARG A 26 11.08 -0.10 -23.89
N VAL A 27 9.75 -0.03 -23.91
CA VAL A 27 8.98 1.01 -23.21
C VAL A 27 8.20 0.46 -22.02
N ASP A 28 7.90 -0.84 -22.01
CA ASP A 28 7.12 -1.50 -20.97
C ASP A 28 8.05 -2.21 -19.99
N PHE A 29 7.85 -1.93 -18.70
CA PHE A 29 8.66 -2.50 -17.62
C PHE A 29 7.76 -3.01 -16.52
N THR A 30 8.17 -4.10 -15.88
CA THR A 30 7.46 -4.68 -14.75
C THR A 30 8.01 -4.12 -13.45
N MET A 31 7.12 -3.51 -12.66
CA MET A 31 7.47 -2.97 -11.36
C MET A 31 7.46 -4.05 -10.29
N SER A 32 8.21 -3.83 -9.21
CA SER A 32 8.28 -4.75 -8.07
C SER A 32 6.97 -4.84 -7.29
N GLU A 33 6.08 -3.86 -7.44
CA GLU A 33 4.73 -3.94 -6.87
C GLU A 33 3.72 -3.17 -7.74
N SER A 34 2.44 -3.49 -7.58
CA SER A 34 1.39 -2.77 -8.28
C SER A 34 1.10 -1.45 -7.60
N VAL A 35 0.67 -0.46 -8.38
CA VAL A 35 0.25 0.85 -7.89
C VAL A 35 -1.14 1.18 -8.43
N PRO A 36 -1.95 1.93 -7.68
CA PRO A 36 -3.31 2.25 -8.11
C PRO A 36 -3.34 3.27 -9.26
N SER A 37 -2.31 4.08 -9.39
CA SER A 37 -2.26 5.14 -10.41
C SER A 37 -0.83 5.63 -10.57
N GLU A 38 -0.49 6.12 -11.76
CA GLU A 38 0.79 6.76 -12.02
C GLU A 38 1.01 8.03 -11.18
N ARG A 39 -0.05 8.61 -10.65
CA ARG A 39 0.01 9.83 -9.85
C ARG A 39 0.72 9.65 -8.51
N VAL A 40 0.80 8.43 -8.02
CA VAL A 40 1.50 8.13 -6.77
C VAL A 40 2.99 7.90 -6.97
N LEU A 41 3.46 7.92 -8.20
CA LEU A 41 4.86 7.66 -8.53
C LEU A 41 5.60 8.95 -8.86
N MET A 42 6.82 9.01 -8.36
CA MET A 42 7.82 9.98 -8.78
C MET A 42 8.92 9.21 -9.50
N VAL A 43 9.04 9.43 -10.81
CA VAL A 43 10.01 8.73 -11.65
C VAL A 43 11.14 9.69 -12.03
N ILE A 44 12.35 9.32 -11.66
CA ILE A 44 13.56 10.10 -11.98
C ILE A 44 14.46 9.25 -12.85
N LEU A 45 14.58 9.62 -14.10
CA LEU A 45 15.39 8.94 -15.09
C LEU A 45 16.64 9.77 -15.39
N SER A 46 17.80 9.19 -15.09
CA SER A 46 19.11 9.88 -15.23
C SER A 46 19.16 11.27 -14.58
N GLY A 47 18.50 11.39 -13.42
CA GLY A 47 18.44 12.66 -12.68
C GLY A 47 17.36 13.62 -13.14
N VAL A 48 16.55 13.25 -14.13
CA VAL A 48 15.46 14.08 -14.66
C VAL A 48 14.12 13.54 -14.18
N LEU A 49 13.32 14.39 -13.57
CA LEU A 49 11.97 14.04 -13.13
C LEU A 49 11.04 13.97 -14.35
N HIS A 50 10.36 12.83 -14.46
CA HIS A 50 9.39 12.59 -15.53
C HIS A 50 7.98 12.81 -15.01
N HIS A 51 7.16 13.48 -15.80
CA HIS A 51 5.79 13.80 -15.46
C HIS A 51 4.86 12.62 -15.77
N TRP A 52 4.04 12.26 -14.80
CA TRP A 52 3.05 11.20 -14.99
C TRP A 52 2.00 11.63 -16.03
N GLY A 53 1.50 10.66 -16.78
CA GLY A 53 0.50 10.90 -17.83
C GLY A 53 1.12 11.25 -19.18
N ASP A 54 2.14 12.11 -19.20
CA ASP A 54 2.81 12.52 -20.43
C ASP A 54 4.03 11.66 -20.73
N SER A 55 4.89 11.51 -19.75
CA SER A 55 6.17 10.79 -19.93
C SER A 55 6.07 9.31 -19.63
N PHE A 56 5.14 8.92 -18.77
CA PHE A 56 4.89 7.52 -18.45
C PHE A 56 3.45 7.32 -18.00
N THR A 57 2.98 6.09 -18.16
CA THR A 57 1.69 5.62 -17.65
C THR A 57 1.88 4.30 -16.91
N VAL A 58 0.90 3.92 -16.08
CA VAL A 58 0.96 2.69 -15.28
C VAL A 58 -0.34 1.92 -15.43
N SER A 59 -0.22 0.61 -15.55
CA SER A 59 -1.34 -0.31 -15.50
C SER A 59 -0.96 -1.49 -14.60
N GLY A 60 -1.49 -1.53 -13.37
CA GLY A 60 -1.15 -2.58 -12.40
C GLY A 60 0.33 -2.56 -12.03
N THR A 61 1.08 -3.55 -12.49
CA THR A 61 2.52 -3.65 -12.30
C THR A 61 3.33 -3.21 -13.51
N THR A 62 2.69 -2.80 -14.60
CA THR A 62 3.37 -2.40 -15.84
C THR A 62 3.54 -0.88 -15.89
N LEU A 63 4.77 -0.43 -15.99
CA LEU A 63 5.14 0.96 -16.23
C LEU A 63 5.52 1.10 -17.70
N THR A 64 4.84 2.02 -18.40
CA THR A 64 5.09 2.26 -19.82
C THR A 64 5.60 3.69 -20.02
N PHE A 65 6.80 3.82 -20.59
CA PHE A 65 7.34 5.13 -20.96
C PHE A 65 6.84 5.55 -22.32
N SER A 66 6.70 6.86 -22.52
CA SER A 66 6.37 7.43 -23.84
C SER A 66 7.55 7.33 -24.82
N ALA A 67 8.77 7.29 -24.30
CA ALA A 67 10.00 7.11 -25.10
C ALA A 67 10.88 6.08 -24.39
N ALA A 68 11.50 5.20 -25.15
CA ALA A 68 12.34 4.14 -24.59
C ALA A 68 13.57 4.70 -23.88
N PRO A 69 13.79 4.33 -22.61
CA PRO A 69 15.03 4.69 -21.93
C PRO A 69 16.24 4.07 -22.62
N GLN A 70 17.33 4.80 -22.66
CA GLN A 70 18.54 4.33 -23.30
C GLN A 70 19.32 3.36 -22.41
N THR A 71 20.08 2.48 -23.03
CA THR A 71 20.99 1.59 -22.31
C THR A 71 21.96 2.40 -21.45
N GLY A 72 22.09 2.03 -20.18
CA GLY A 72 22.98 2.70 -19.23
C GLY A 72 22.36 3.86 -18.47
N GLU A 73 21.11 4.24 -18.77
CA GLU A 73 20.42 5.23 -17.95
C GLU A 73 20.08 4.67 -16.58
N SER A 74 20.12 5.51 -15.57
CA SER A 74 19.74 5.16 -14.21
C SER A 74 18.30 5.57 -13.94
N ILE A 75 17.61 4.81 -13.09
CA ILE A 75 16.24 5.11 -12.73
C ILE A 75 16.04 5.02 -11.22
N LYS A 76 15.24 5.95 -10.71
CA LYS A 76 14.70 5.90 -9.35
C LYS A 76 13.20 6.13 -9.42
N ILE A 77 12.46 5.21 -8.83
CA ILE A 77 11.01 5.29 -8.77
C ILE A 77 10.61 5.30 -7.30
N LEU A 78 9.95 6.36 -6.89
CA LEU A 78 9.42 6.50 -5.54
C LEU A 78 7.91 6.36 -5.57
N LYS A 79 7.37 5.45 -4.76
CA LYS A 79 5.94 5.37 -4.53
C LYS A 79 5.61 6.20 -3.30
N LEU A 80 4.79 7.22 -3.50
CA LEU A 80 4.38 8.16 -2.47
C LEU A 80 3.00 7.78 -1.93
N GLY A 81 2.78 8.05 -0.64
CA GLY A 81 1.46 7.90 -0.07
C GLY A 81 0.97 6.46 0.03
N ASP A 82 1.77 5.59 0.60
CA ASP A 82 1.32 4.22 0.85
C ASP A 82 0.20 4.23 1.90
N THR A 83 -0.92 3.62 1.56
CA THR A 83 -2.03 3.49 2.49
C THR A 83 -1.80 2.29 3.38
N LEU A 84 -1.88 2.52 4.69
CA LEU A 84 -1.92 1.41 5.63
C LEU A 84 -3.22 0.64 5.41
N ASN A 85 -3.10 -0.52 4.81
CA ASN A 85 -4.25 -1.40 4.64
C ASN A 85 -4.43 -2.19 5.94
N ILE A 86 -5.29 -1.67 6.81
CA ILE A 86 -5.72 -2.41 7.98
C ILE A 86 -6.77 -3.40 7.50
N ALA A 87 -6.33 -4.60 7.17
CA ALA A 87 -7.24 -5.65 6.75
C ALA A 87 -8.23 -5.95 7.89
N THR A 88 -9.47 -6.26 7.52
CA THR A 88 -10.42 -6.77 8.50
C THR A 88 -9.87 -8.08 9.07
N PRO A 89 -9.95 -8.29 10.38
CA PRO A 89 -9.51 -9.56 10.95
C PRO A 89 -10.25 -10.72 10.33
N SER A 90 -9.54 -11.81 10.08
CA SER A 90 -10.19 -13.03 9.61
C SER A 90 -11.13 -13.57 10.67
N GLN A 91 -12.15 -14.28 10.23
CA GLN A 91 -13.11 -14.89 11.15
C GLN A 91 -12.39 -15.77 12.17
N GLY A 92 -12.73 -15.60 13.44
CA GLY A 92 -12.11 -16.35 14.52
C GLY A 92 -10.77 -15.85 15.02
N THR A 93 -10.23 -14.76 14.43
CA THR A 93 -8.93 -14.23 14.84
C THR A 93 -9.03 -13.14 15.91
N VAL A 94 -10.20 -12.59 16.15
CA VAL A 94 -10.42 -11.59 17.20
C VAL A 94 -10.73 -12.33 18.50
N GLY A 95 -9.81 -12.27 19.45
CA GLY A 95 -9.98 -12.87 20.78
C GLY A 95 -10.27 -11.83 21.85
N THR A 96 -10.27 -12.29 23.08
CA THR A 96 -10.52 -11.41 24.22
C THR A 96 -9.47 -10.30 24.38
N ALA A 97 -8.26 -10.52 23.88
CA ALA A 97 -7.22 -9.50 23.92
C ALA A 97 -7.51 -8.30 23.03
N GLN A 98 -8.29 -8.49 21.97
CA GLN A 98 -8.67 -7.43 21.03
C GLN A 98 -9.95 -6.72 21.45
N LEU A 99 -10.72 -7.30 22.38
CA LEU A 99 -11.97 -6.72 22.85
C LEU A 99 -11.73 -5.95 24.15
N SER A 100 -12.33 -4.77 24.26
CA SER A 100 -12.26 -4.03 25.51
C SER A 100 -13.11 -4.72 26.57
N THR A 101 -12.50 -4.99 27.71
CA THR A 101 -13.19 -5.56 28.86
C THR A 101 -13.57 -4.51 29.89
N THR A 102 -13.37 -3.24 29.57
CA THR A 102 -13.73 -2.13 30.46
C THR A 102 -15.23 -2.11 30.68
N GLY A 103 -15.65 -2.12 31.94
CA GLY A 103 -17.05 -2.15 32.30
C GLY A 103 -17.67 -3.53 32.39
N ILE A 104 -16.91 -4.59 32.10
CA ILE A 104 -17.40 -5.95 32.25
C ILE A 104 -17.09 -6.45 33.66
N ALA A 105 -18.13 -6.85 34.40
CA ALA A 105 -17.97 -7.39 35.73
C ALA A 105 -17.29 -8.75 35.71
N ALA A 106 -16.55 -9.08 36.79
CA ALA A 106 -15.91 -10.37 36.91
C ALA A 106 -16.96 -11.50 36.82
N GLY A 107 -16.62 -12.55 36.07
CA GLY A 107 -17.50 -13.70 35.89
C GLY A 107 -18.51 -13.54 34.74
N LYS A 108 -18.50 -12.39 34.06
CA LYS A 108 -19.35 -12.20 32.87
C LYS A 108 -18.59 -12.64 31.62
N VAL A 109 -19.34 -13.13 30.66
CA VAL A 109 -18.79 -13.56 29.38
C VAL A 109 -19.61 -12.97 28.25
N PHE A 110 -18.97 -12.75 27.09
CA PHE A 110 -19.70 -12.40 25.88
C PHE A 110 -20.35 -13.65 25.31
N LYS A 111 -21.60 -13.52 24.92
CA LYS A 111 -22.31 -14.59 24.22
C LYS A 111 -23.18 -14.01 23.12
N VAL A 112 -23.47 -14.83 22.13
CA VAL A 112 -24.44 -14.47 21.10
C VAL A 112 -25.84 -14.65 21.67
N ASN A 113 -26.74 -13.71 21.37
CA ASN A 113 -28.12 -13.80 21.82
C ASN A 113 -28.85 -15.01 21.19
N ASP A 114 -30.07 -15.31 21.65
CA ASP A 114 -30.82 -16.48 21.17
C ASP A 114 -31.09 -16.45 19.66
N ALA A 115 -31.16 -15.26 19.06
CA ALA A 115 -31.31 -15.12 17.61
C ALA A 115 -29.99 -15.34 16.86
N GLY A 116 -28.83 -15.38 17.53
CA GLY A 116 -27.54 -15.59 16.92
C GLY A 116 -27.00 -14.40 16.18
N ASN A 117 -27.56 -13.21 16.31
CA ASN A 117 -27.21 -12.03 15.52
C ASN A 117 -26.68 -10.86 16.33
N ALA A 118 -26.54 -10.97 17.64
CA ALA A 118 -25.97 -9.93 18.49
C ALA A 118 -25.26 -10.52 19.70
N TRP A 119 -24.31 -9.78 20.25
CA TRP A 119 -23.62 -10.15 21.47
C TRP A 119 -24.41 -9.68 22.69
N GLU A 120 -24.40 -10.47 23.73
CA GLU A 120 -24.95 -10.09 25.04
C GLU A 120 -24.04 -10.55 26.17
N LEU A 121 -24.21 -9.95 27.34
CA LEU A 121 -23.44 -10.28 28.54
C LEU A 121 -24.24 -11.13 29.49
#